data_1ef3036d8a8464e8b52b51e230280f7c
#
_entry.id   1ef3036d8a8464e8b52b51e230280f7c
#
_cell.length_a   1.000
_cell.length_b   1.000
_cell.length_c   1.000
_cell.angle_alpha   90.00
_cell.angle_beta   90.00
_cell.angle_gamma   90.00
#
_symmetry.space_group_name_H-M   'P 1'
#
loop_
_entity.id
_entity.type
_entity.pdbx_description
1 polymer ?
#
loop_
_entity_poly.entity_id
_entity_poly.type
_entity_poly.pdbx_seq_one_letter_code
_entity_poly.pdbx_strand_id
1 'polypeptide(L)'
;MDINTAKAVITGGASGLGFATAERVIAAGGQVVLLDINAEQGATSIAKLGERAKFLCADVSDETAVKAAIQMANEFMGGITLTVNCAGIATAGRTLGRDGPWPAENFIRVIQINLVGTYIVTKEAAAVMQLNDPNDEGERGVVISTASVAAFEGQIGQAAYSASKGGVVGMMLPLAREFAQFGIRVNTIAPGIFLTPMMAGMPEDVQASLGKQIPFPPRLGRPEEYADTAAFIYGNPVVNGETIRIDGAIRMQPK
;
A
#
# COMPACT_ATOMS: atom_id res chain seq x y z
N MET A 1 -2.89 -0.92 19.27
CA MET A 1 -1.57 -1.50 18.82
C MET A 1 -0.46 -0.51 19.01
N ASP A 2 0.78 -0.95 19.36
CA ASP A 2 1.96 -0.07 19.47
C ASP A 2 2.94 -0.40 18.33
N ILE A 3 3.39 0.63 17.61
CA ILE A 3 4.26 0.49 16.43
C ILE A 3 5.62 -0.14 16.77
N ASN A 4 6.10 -0.02 18.03
CA ASN A 4 7.36 -0.62 18.48
C ASN A 4 7.32 -2.14 18.55
N THR A 5 6.14 -2.75 18.60
CA THR A 5 5.92 -4.19 18.59
C THR A 5 5.33 -4.69 17.28
N ALA A 6 5.22 -3.83 16.28
CA ALA A 6 4.62 -4.19 15.00
C ALA A 6 5.41 -5.29 14.29
N LYS A 7 4.68 -6.28 13.77
CA LYS A 7 5.15 -7.36 12.92
C LYS A 7 4.51 -7.15 11.55
N ALA A 8 5.21 -6.41 10.68
CA ALA A 8 4.63 -5.85 9.47
C ALA A 8 4.99 -6.63 8.21
N VAL A 9 4.00 -7.00 7.41
CA VAL A 9 4.18 -7.41 6.01
C VAL A 9 3.85 -6.22 5.13
N ILE A 10 4.79 -5.83 4.25
CA ILE A 10 4.65 -4.66 3.38
C ILE A 10 4.89 -5.06 1.93
N THR A 11 3.85 -4.98 1.09
CA THR A 11 3.99 -5.23 -0.35
C THR A 11 4.45 -3.98 -1.09
N GLY A 12 5.17 -4.14 -2.22
CA GLY A 12 5.87 -3.00 -2.83
C GLY A 12 6.89 -2.39 -1.87
N GLY A 13 7.42 -3.23 -0.97
CA GLY A 13 8.24 -2.81 0.17
C GLY A 13 9.68 -2.45 -0.18
N ALA A 14 10.13 -2.77 -1.39
CA ALA A 14 11.51 -2.50 -1.81
C ALA A 14 11.75 -1.02 -2.17
N SER A 15 10.71 -0.19 -2.30
CA SER A 15 10.88 1.22 -2.68
C SER A 15 9.70 2.11 -2.26
N GLY A 16 9.83 3.41 -2.43
CA GLY A 16 8.76 4.40 -2.32
C GLY A 16 8.01 4.36 -0.98
N LEU A 17 6.66 4.37 -1.04
CA LEU A 17 5.80 4.42 0.13
C LEU A 17 5.95 3.19 1.02
N GLY A 18 6.09 2.00 0.41
CA GLY A 18 6.29 0.75 1.14
C GLY A 18 7.61 0.74 1.91
N PHE A 19 8.70 1.16 1.27
CA PHE A 19 10.01 1.22 1.91
C PHE A 19 10.04 2.24 3.06
N ALA A 20 9.49 3.44 2.88
CA ALA A 20 9.39 4.43 3.95
C ALA A 20 8.56 3.91 5.14
N THR A 21 7.49 3.15 4.86
CA THR A 21 6.72 2.49 5.92
C THR A 21 7.56 1.45 6.66
N ALA A 22 8.38 0.67 5.95
CA ALA A 22 9.31 -0.27 6.58
C ALA A 22 10.34 0.44 7.46
N GLU A 23 10.95 1.53 6.97
CA GLU A 23 11.87 2.35 7.76
C GLU A 23 11.20 2.88 9.04
N ARG A 24 9.95 3.35 8.94
CA ARG A 24 9.17 3.85 10.08
C ARG A 24 8.92 2.78 11.15
N VAL A 25 8.58 1.55 10.72
CA VAL A 25 8.36 0.40 11.62
C VAL A 25 9.67 0.00 12.29
N ILE A 26 10.75 -0.16 11.52
CA ILE A 26 12.09 -0.53 12.03
C ILE A 26 12.63 0.51 13.01
N ALA A 27 12.50 1.81 12.69
CA ALA A 27 12.95 2.90 13.55
C ALA A 27 12.21 2.91 14.91
N ALA A 28 10.95 2.49 14.92
CA ALA A 28 10.17 2.37 16.14
C ALA A 28 10.50 1.10 16.98
N GLY A 29 11.19 0.11 16.43
CA GLY A 29 11.52 -1.13 17.14
C GLY A 29 10.84 -2.38 16.60
N GLY A 30 9.90 -2.25 15.68
CA GLY A 30 9.18 -3.36 15.06
C GLY A 30 10.02 -4.24 14.13
N GLN A 31 9.38 -5.23 13.53
CA GLN A 31 9.95 -6.14 12.53
C GLN A 31 9.20 -6.00 11.22
N VAL A 32 9.87 -6.21 10.09
CA VAL A 32 9.24 -6.13 8.78
C VAL A 32 9.61 -7.29 7.86
N VAL A 33 8.65 -7.71 7.04
CA VAL A 33 8.91 -8.54 5.87
C VAL A 33 8.44 -7.77 4.64
N LEU A 34 9.37 -7.50 3.72
CA LEU A 34 9.10 -6.84 2.45
C LEU A 34 8.74 -7.89 1.40
N LEU A 35 7.61 -7.70 0.72
CA LEU A 35 7.23 -8.45 -0.47
C LEU A 35 7.36 -7.53 -1.69
N ASP A 36 8.17 -7.93 -2.66
CA ASP A 36 8.33 -7.22 -3.93
C ASP A 36 8.79 -8.17 -5.03
N ILE A 37 8.59 -7.80 -6.28
CA ILE A 37 9.08 -8.57 -7.44
C ILE A 37 10.54 -8.24 -7.78
N ASN A 38 11.05 -7.10 -7.30
CA ASN A 38 12.41 -6.63 -7.60
C ASN A 38 13.41 -7.13 -6.55
N ALA A 39 14.03 -8.26 -6.82
CA ALA A 39 14.97 -8.91 -5.91
C ALA A 39 16.23 -8.07 -5.63
N GLU A 40 16.75 -7.34 -6.62
CA GLU A 40 17.94 -6.50 -6.47
C GLU A 40 17.65 -5.32 -5.53
N GLN A 41 16.53 -4.62 -5.78
CA GLN A 41 16.11 -3.53 -4.91
C GLN A 41 15.76 -4.04 -3.51
N GLY A 42 15.16 -5.24 -3.40
CA GLY A 42 14.88 -5.88 -2.13
C GLY A 42 16.13 -6.14 -1.31
N ALA A 43 17.19 -6.68 -1.93
CA ALA A 43 18.47 -6.90 -1.26
C ALA A 43 19.10 -5.58 -0.75
N THR A 44 19.04 -4.53 -1.58
CA THR A 44 19.51 -3.18 -1.19
C THR A 44 18.71 -2.63 -0.02
N SER A 45 17.41 -2.83 0.00
CA SER A 45 16.52 -2.34 1.05
C SER A 45 16.77 -3.06 2.39
N ILE A 46 16.98 -4.37 2.37
CA ILE A 46 17.32 -5.14 3.59
C ILE A 46 18.66 -4.72 4.17
N ALA A 47 19.65 -4.45 3.32
CA ALA A 47 20.96 -3.97 3.79
C ALA A 47 20.86 -2.65 4.59
N LYS A 48 19.86 -1.81 4.30
CA LYS A 48 19.60 -0.57 5.05
C LYS A 48 18.79 -0.81 6.33
N LEU A 49 17.82 -1.74 6.31
CA LEU A 49 16.88 -1.97 7.41
C LEU A 49 17.47 -2.87 8.52
N GLY A 50 18.48 -3.70 8.20
CA GLY A 50 19.15 -4.57 9.16
C GLY A 50 18.39 -5.84 9.52
N GLU A 51 18.83 -6.51 10.61
CA GLU A 51 18.43 -7.88 10.97
C GLU A 51 16.94 -8.07 11.32
N ARG A 52 16.24 -6.99 11.66
CA ARG A 52 14.79 -7.04 11.93
C ARG A 52 13.93 -6.97 10.67
N ALA A 53 14.55 -7.02 9.51
CA ALA A 53 13.90 -7.01 8.22
C ALA A 53 14.25 -8.24 7.39
N LYS A 54 13.29 -8.74 6.62
CA LYS A 54 13.47 -9.83 5.65
C LYS A 54 12.82 -9.43 4.32
N PHE A 55 13.42 -9.86 3.23
CA PHE A 55 12.86 -9.71 1.89
C PHE A 55 12.40 -11.07 1.35
N LEU A 56 11.23 -11.09 0.73
CA LEU A 56 10.69 -12.24 0.01
C LEU A 56 10.26 -11.77 -1.37
N CYS A 57 10.81 -12.41 -2.41
CA CYS A 57 10.42 -12.12 -3.78
C CYS A 57 9.07 -12.79 -4.08
N ALA A 58 8.03 -11.97 -4.32
CA ALA A 58 6.69 -12.47 -4.61
C ALA A 58 5.92 -11.50 -5.52
N ASP A 59 5.21 -12.03 -6.50
CA ASP A 59 4.20 -11.31 -7.27
C ASP A 59 2.88 -11.37 -6.49
N VAL A 60 2.31 -10.23 -6.14
CA VAL A 60 1.05 -10.14 -5.38
C VAL A 60 -0.14 -10.72 -6.16
N SER A 61 -0.03 -10.84 -7.47
CA SER A 61 -1.06 -11.43 -8.33
C SER A 61 -1.02 -12.98 -8.37
N ASP A 62 0.03 -13.59 -7.82
CA ASP A 62 0.16 -15.05 -7.65
C ASP A 62 -0.23 -15.45 -6.22
N GLU A 63 -1.44 -15.99 -6.07
CA GLU A 63 -1.98 -16.42 -4.79
C GLU A 63 -1.10 -17.46 -4.07
N THR A 64 -0.52 -18.39 -4.82
CA THR A 64 0.34 -19.44 -4.25
C THR A 64 1.63 -18.85 -3.69
N ALA A 65 2.26 -17.95 -4.45
CA ALA A 65 3.46 -17.23 -4.01
C ALA A 65 3.17 -16.36 -2.79
N VAL A 66 2.06 -15.62 -2.78
CA VAL A 66 1.64 -14.80 -1.63
C VAL A 66 1.42 -15.65 -0.40
N LYS A 67 0.67 -16.76 -0.50
CA LYS A 67 0.41 -17.65 0.63
C LYS A 67 1.71 -18.18 1.24
N ALA A 68 2.65 -18.64 0.41
CA ALA A 68 3.96 -19.10 0.89
C ALA A 68 4.74 -17.95 1.57
N ALA A 69 4.75 -16.75 0.98
CA ALA A 69 5.44 -15.60 1.54
C ALA A 69 4.83 -15.15 2.90
N ILE A 70 3.51 -15.17 3.05
CA ILE A 70 2.83 -14.86 4.32
C ILE A 70 3.19 -15.88 5.40
N GLN A 71 3.26 -17.17 5.07
CA GLN A 71 3.70 -18.20 6.01
C GLN A 71 5.14 -17.99 6.46
N MET A 72 6.06 -17.73 5.52
CA MET A 72 7.47 -17.42 5.84
C MET A 72 7.61 -16.14 6.67
N ALA A 73 6.76 -15.15 6.44
CA ALA A 73 6.73 -13.91 7.22
C ALA A 73 6.27 -14.18 8.66
N ASN A 74 5.22 -14.99 8.82
CA ASN A 74 4.71 -15.42 10.11
C ASN A 74 5.78 -16.19 10.92
N GLU A 75 6.49 -17.12 10.27
CA GLU A 75 7.59 -17.86 10.91
C GLU A 75 8.73 -16.95 11.35
N PHE A 76 9.13 -16.01 10.50
CA PHE A 76 10.23 -15.07 10.80
C PHE A 76 9.91 -14.15 11.97
N MET A 77 8.68 -13.61 12.03
CA MET A 77 8.28 -12.62 13.04
C MET A 77 7.55 -13.22 14.24
N GLY A 78 7.13 -14.49 14.17
CA GLY A 78 6.30 -15.12 15.21
C GLY A 78 4.91 -14.46 15.31
N GLY A 79 4.28 -14.16 14.18
CA GLY A 79 2.99 -13.51 14.05
C GLY A 79 3.02 -12.40 12.99
N ILE A 80 1.85 -11.91 12.60
CA ILE A 80 1.67 -10.72 11.73
C ILE A 80 0.63 -9.85 12.42
N THR A 81 0.96 -8.58 12.69
CA THR A 81 0.03 -7.63 13.32
C THR A 81 -0.29 -6.43 12.44
N LEU A 82 0.49 -6.22 11.38
CA LEU A 82 0.29 -5.14 10.41
C LEU A 82 0.51 -5.68 8.99
N THR A 83 -0.38 -5.31 8.07
CA THR A 83 -0.16 -5.50 6.64
C THR A 83 -0.37 -4.18 5.93
N VAL A 84 0.61 -3.76 5.12
CA VAL A 84 0.50 -2.53 4.31
C VAL A 84 0.66 -2.88 2.84
N ASN A 85 -0.41 -2.75 2.09
CA ASN A 85 -0.47 -3.06 0.66
C ASN A 85 -0.06 -1.82 -0.15
N CYS A 86 1.23 -1.73 -0.55
CA CYS A 86 1.76 -0.67 -1.41
C CYS A 86 2.09 -1.14 -2.82
N ALA A 87 2.09 -2.45 -3.09
CA ALA A 87 2.34 -2.95 -4.44
C ALA A 87 1.28 -2.45 -5.43
N GLY A 88 1.74 -2.00 -6.59
CA GLY A 88 0.84 -1.54 -7.64
C GLY A 88 1.58 -0.92 -8.81
N ILE A 89 0.88 -0.84 -9.93
CA ILE A 89 1.35 -0.22 -11.17
C ILE A 89 0.40 0.91 -11.59
N ALA A 90 0.94 1.92 -12.25
CA ALA A 90 0.21 3.10 -12.72
C ALA A 90 0.24 3.20 -14.26
N THR A 91 0.06 2.06 -14.95
CA THR A 91 0.00 2.06 -16.41
C THR A 91 -1.20 2.86 -16.88
N ALA A 92 -0.94 3.91 -17.65
CA ALA A 92 -1.95 4.80 -18.22
C ALA A 92 -2.05 4.59 -19.73
N GLY A 93 -3.27 4.72 -20.26
CA GLY A 93 -3.54 4.65 -21.69
C GLY A 93 -4.96 5.14 -21.99
N ARG A 94 -5.09 5.95 -23.04
CA ARG A 94 -6.42 6.40 -23.48
C ARG A 94 -7.20 5.22 -24.04
N THR A 95 -8.43 5.02 -23.58
CA THR A 95 -9.34 3.98 -24.09
C THR A 95 -9.48 4.05 -25.59
N LEU A 96 -9.54 5.28 -26.15
CA LEU A 96 -9.48 5.56 -27.57
C LEU A 96 -8.26 6.42 -27.84
N GLY A 97 -7.20 5.81 -28.37
CA GLY A 97 -5.94 6.46 -28.77
C GLY A 97 -5.91 6.76 -30.27
N ARG A 98 -4.80 7.36 -30.74
CA ARG A 98 -4.59 7.64 -32.17
C ARG A 98 -4.48 6.36 -33.00
N ASP A 99 -3.91 5.32 -32.40
CA ASP A 99 -3.63 4.02 -33.04
C ASP A 99 -4.75 3.00 -32.83
N GLY A 100 -5.89 3.45 -32.28
CA GLY A 100 -7.07 2.61 -32.02
C GLY A 100 -7.38 2.43 -30.52
N PRO A 101 -8.27 1.46 -30.19
CA PRO A 101 -8.64 1.16 -28.82
C PRO A 101 -7.45 0.58 -28.02
N TRP A 102 -7.36 0.96 -26.75
CA TRP A 102 -6.34 0.43 -25.83
C TRP A 102 -6.59 -1.06 -25.56
N PRO A 103 -5.56 -1.93 -25.64
CA PRO A 103 -5.73 -3.37 -25.43
C PRO A 103 -6.28 -3.69 -24.04
N ALA A 104 -7.28 -4.59 -23.97
CA ALA A 104 -7.94 -4.98 -22.71
C ALA A 104 -6.97 -5.65 -21.74
N GLU A 105 -5.92 -6.30 -22.24
CA GLU A 105 -4.87 -6.97 -21.44
C GLU A 105 -4.19 -5.97 -20.49
N ASN A 106 -3.98 -4.74 -20.93
CA ASN A 106 -3.39 -3.69 -20.08
C ASN A 106 -4.32 -3.31 -18.93
N PHE A 107 -5.63 -3.19 -19.20
CA PHE A 107 -6.63 -2.96 -18.16
C PHE A 107 -6.66 -4.10 -17.17
N ILE A 108 -6.76 -5.35 -17.65
CA ILE A 108 -6.78 -6.57 -16.84
C ILE A 108 -5.54 -6.65 -15.94
N ARG A 109 -4.35 -6.36 -16.49
CA ARG A 109 -3.11 -6.39 -15.73
C ARG A 109 -3.12 -5.40 -14.57
N VAL A 110 -3.62 -4.19 -14.77
CA VAL A 110 -3.71 -3.18 -13.69
C VAL A 110 -4.69 -3.65 -12.61
N ILE A 111 -5.85 -4.18 -12.99
CA ILE A 111 -6.83 -4.73 -12.03
C ILE A 111 -6.22 -5.92 -11.27
N GLN A 112 -5.57 -6.84 -11.98
CA GLN A 112 -4.99 -8.04 -11.38
C GLN A 112 -3.94 -7.71 -10.31
N ILE A 113 -3.05 -6.76 -10.58
CA ILE A 113 -2.01 -6.40 -9.62
C ILE A 113 -2.57 -5.52 -8.50
N ASN A 114 -3.24 -4.41 -8.86
CA ASN A 114 -3.59 -3.38 -7.87
C ASN A 114 -4.78 -3.77 -6.98
N LEU A 115 -5.76 -4.49 -7.51
CA LEU A 115 -6.99 -4.84 -6.80
C LEU A 115 -6.98 -6.29 -6.34
N VAL A 116 -6.83 -7.24 -7.27
CA VAL A 116 -6.87 -8.67 -6.93
C VAL A 116 -5.66 -9.02 -6.05
N GLY A 117 -4.46 -8.52 -6.37
CA GLY A 117 -3.27 -8.71 -5.55
C GLY A 117 -3.43 -8.15 -4.14
N THR A 118 -3.99 -6.94 -3.99
CA THR A 118 -4.30 -6.37 -2.68
C THR A 118 -5.27 -7.25 -1.89
N TYR A 119 -6.30 -7.79 -2.54
CA TYR A 119 -7.26 -8.71 -1.90
C TYR A 119 -6.59 -10.02 -1.47
N ILE A 120 -5.76 -10.64 -2.32
CA ILE A 120 -5.05 -11.87 -2.01
C ILE A 120 -4.17 -11.69 -0.77
N VAL A 121 -3.35 -10.64 -0.74
CA VAL A 121 -2.48 -10.38 0.42
C VAL A 121 -3.30 -10.11 1.68
N THR A 122 -4.38 -9.34 1.56
CA THR A 122 -5.27 -9.02 2.68
C THR A 122 -5.87 -10.27 3.31
N LYS A 123 -6.43 -11.19 2.51
CA LYS A 123 -7.06 -12.40 3.03
C LYS A 123 -6.05 -13.38 3.65
N GLU A 124 -4.88 -13.56 3.02
CA GLU A 124 -3.84 -14.46 3.54
C GLU A 124 -3.23 -13.92 4.85
N ALA A 125 -3.01 -12.61 4.94
CA ALA A 125 -2.55 -11.99 6.17
C ALA A 125 -3.61 -12.05 7.29
N ALA A 126 -4.88 -11.78 6.97
CA ALA A 126 -5.97 -11.87 7.94
C ALA A 126 -6.15 -13.30 8.48
N ALA A 127 -5.94 -14.32 7.64
CA ALA A 127 -5.98 -15.73 8.05
C ALA A 127 -4.90 -16.06 9.09
N VAL A 128 -3.76 -15.37 9.08
CA VAL A 128 -2.73 -15.49 10.12
C VAL A 128 -3.08 -14.62 11.33
N MET A 129 -3.48 -13.35 11.11
CA MET A 129 -3.78 -12.40 12.17
C MET A 129 -4.87 -12.90 13.13
N GLN A 130 -5.91 -13.58 12.63
CA GLN A 130 -6.98 -14.10 13.48
C GLN A 130 -6.51 -15.12 14.52
N LEU A 131 -5.33 -15.70 14.33
CA LEU A 131 -4.73 -16.68 15.25
C LEU A 131 -3.83 -16.03 16.32
N ASN A 132 -3.55 -14.74 16.22
CA ASN A 132 -2.80 -14.02 17.24
C ASN A 132 -3.59 -13.95 18.55
N ASP A 133 -2.90 -13.89 19.68
CA ASP A 133 -3.49 -13.48 20.94
C ASP A 133 -3.96 -12.02 20.83
N PRO A 134 -5.19 -11.69 21.28
CA PRO A 134 -5.67 -10.32 21.25
C PRO A 134 -4.93 -9.46 22.29
N ASN A 135 -4.77 -8.17 22.00
CA ASN A 135 -4.35 -7.20 23.02
C ASN A 135 -5.53 -6.85 23.97
N ASP A 136 -5.30 -5.94 24.91
CA ASP A 136 -6.31 -5.52 25.91
C ASP A 136 -7.57 -4.91 25.29
N GLU A 137 -7.50 -4.39 24.07
CA GLU A 137 -8.63 -3.86 23.31
C GLU A 137 -9.31 -4.93 22.39
N GLY A 138 -8.82 -6.17 22.43
CA GLY A 138 -9.29 -7.25 21.58
C GLY A 138 -8.72 -7.24 20.14
N GLU A 139 -7.75 -6.36 19.85
CA GLU A 139 -7.15 -6.27 18.52
C GLU A 139 -6.15 -7.39 18.27
N ARG A 140 -6.19 -7.98 17.06
CA ARG A 140 -5.24 -9.00 16.57
C ARG A 140 -4.42 -8.53 15.38
N GLY A 141 -4.87 -7.52 14.67
CA GLY A 141 -4.14 -7.02 13.50
C GLY A 141 -4.79 -5.84 12.81
N VAL A 142 -4.03 -5.22 11.91
CA VAL A 142 -4.47 -4.09 11.10
C VAL A 142 -4.03 -4.30 9.65
N VAL A 143 -4.95 -4.14 8.72
CA VAL A 143 -4.68 -4.10 7.28
C VAL A 143 -4.85 -2.68 6.79
N ILE A 144 -3.85 -2.17 6.08
CA ILE A 144 -3.87 -0.85 5.43
C ILE A 144 -3.61 -1.03 3.94
N SER A 145 -4.53 -0.60 3.09
CA SER A 145 -4.39 -0.68 1.64
C SER A 145 -4.13 0.70 1.04
N THR A 146 -3.31 0.75 -0.01
CA THR A 146 -2.99 1.98 -0.73
C THR A 146 -3.94 2.17 -1.90
N ALA A 147 -4.89 3.11 -1.77
CA ALA A 147 -5.69 3.62 -2.87
C ALA A 147 -4.93 4.72 -3.64
N SER A 148 -5.62 5.75 -4.05
CA SER A 148 -5.11 6.98 -4.66
C SER A 148 -6.24 8.00 -4.71
N VAL A 149 -5.91 9.29 -4.83
CA VAL A 149 -6.89 10.32 -5.24
C VAL A 149 -7.53 9.99 -6.60
N ALA A 150 -6.85 9.23 -7.45
CA ALA A 150 -7.40 8.73 -8.72
C ALA A 150 -8.61 7.78 -8.57
N ALA A 151 -8.86 7.27 -7.37
CA ALA A 151 -10.10 6.55 -7.05
C ALA A 151 -11.34 7.47 -7.12
N PHE A 152 -11.14 8.76 -6.94
CA PHE A 152 -12.18 9.80 -6.86
C PHE A 152 -12.13 10.77 -8.05
N GLU A 153 -10.93 11.22 -8.42
CA GLU A 153 -10.71 12.21 -9.49
C GLU A 153 -9.67 11.68 -10.49
N GLY A 154 -10.01 10.58 -11.19
CA GLY A 154 -9.14 10.01 -12.21
C GLY A 154 -9.00 10.92 -13.44
N GLN A 155 -7.80 10.96 -13.99
CA GLN A 155 -7.45 11.75 -15.17
C GLN A 155 -7.68 10.97 -16.47
N ILE A 156 -7.65 11.68 -17.60
CA ILE A 156 -7.69 11.07 -18.94
C ILE A 156 -6.55 10.05 -19.07
N GLY A 157 -6.89 8.82 -19.46
CA GLY A 157 -5.95 7.70 -19.59
C GLY A 157 -5.80 6.86 -18.32
N GLN A 158 -6.45 7.21 -17.22
CA GLN A 158 -6.36 6.47 -15.96
C GLN A 158 -7.53 5.51 -15.69
N ALA A 159 -8.34 5.15 -16.68
CA ALA A 159 -9.53 4.32 -16.47
C ALA A 159 -9.24 3.02 -15.68
N ALA A 160 -8.21 2.27 -16.08
CA ALA A 160 -7.81 1.05 -15.39
C ALA A 160 -7.28 1.32 -13.97
N TYR A 161 -6.43 2.33 -13.82
CA TYR A 161 -5.86 2.71 -12.54
C TYR A 161 -6.95 3.18 -11.57
N SER A 162 -7.82 4.10 -12.01
CA SER A 162 -8.95 4.60 -11.22
C SER A 162 -9.93 3.49 -10.83
N ALA A 163 -10.24 2.58 -11.76
CA ALA A 163 -11.08 1.42 -11.46
C ALA A 163 -10.44 0.52 -10.39
N SER A 164 -9.13 0.24 -10.50
CA SER A 164 -8.42 -0.56 -9.51
C SER A 164 -8.41 0.10 -8.13
N LYS A 165 -8.12 1.41 -8.06
CA LYS A 165 -8.04 2.14 -6.77
C LYS A 165 -9.43 2.44 -6.19
N GLY A 166 -10.44 2.64 -7.03
CA GLY A 166 -11.85 2.68 -6.63
C GLY A 166 -12.33 1.34 -6.07
N GLY A 167 -11.89 0.22 -6.66
CA GLY A 167 -12.13 -1.12 -6.13
C GLY A 167 -11.51 -1.35 -4.75
N VAL A 168 -10.28 -0.87 -4.52
CA VAL A 168 -9.60 -0.92 -3.20
C VAL A 168 -10.42 -0.16 -2.16
N VAL A 169 -10.91 1.04 -2.49
CA VAL A 169 -11.80 1.82 -1.59
C VAL A 169 -13.10 1.07 -1.34
N GLY A 170 -13.72 0.50 -2.40
CA GLY A 170 -15.01 -0.19 -2.30
C GLY A 170 -14.96 -1.47 -1.46
N MET A 171 -13.86 -2.24 -1.51
CA MET A 171 -13.74 -3.48 -0.74
C MET A 171 -13.38 -3.25 0.74
N MET A 172 -12.87 -2.07 1.11
CA MET A 172 -12.35 -1.80 2.43
C MET A 172 -13.42 -1.94 3.53
N LEU A 173 -14.58 -1.28 3.38
CA LEU A 173 -15.62 -1.29 4.41
C LEU A 173 -16.28 -2.67 4.60
N PRO A 174 -16.62 -3.44 3.54
CA PRO A 174 -17.06 -4.83 3.71
C PRO A 174 -16.05 -5.69 4.49
N LEU A 175 -14.75 -5.61 4.16
CA LEU A 175 -13.70 -6.35 4.85
C LEU A 175 -13.54 -5.91 6.31
N ALA A 176 -13.62 -4.60 6.60
CA ALA A 176 -13.59 -4.10 7.97
C ALA A 176 -14.72 -4.65 8.83
N ARG A 177 -15.93 -4.76 8.25
CA ARG A 177 -17.10 -5.34 8.93
C ARG A 177 -16.98 -6.84 9.13
N GLU A 178 -16.49 -7.55 8.11
CA GLU A 178 -16.29 -9.00 8.16
C GLU A 178 -15.21 -9.38 9.18
N PHE A 179 -14.09 -8.65 9.20
CA PHE A 179 -12.95 -8.98 10.05
C PHE A 179 -13.07 -8.46 11.48
N ALA A 180 -14.05 -7.60 11.77
CA ALA A 180 -14.30 -7.08 13.12
C ALA A 180 -14.52 -8.21 14.16
N GLN A 181 -15.19 -9.30 13.78
CA GLN A 181 -15.38 -10.47 14.64
C GLN A 181 -14.07 -11.16 15.06
N PHE A 182 -12.98 -10.94 14.29
CA PHE A 182 -11.66 -11.47 14.56
C PHE A 182 -10.74 -10.46 15.24
N GLY A 183 -11.19 -9.25 15.54
CA GLY A 183 -10.36 -8.18 16.09
C GLY A 183 -9.35 -7.61 15.08
N ILE A 184 -9.67 -7.63 13.79
CA ILE A 184 -8.80 -7.12 12.71
C ILE A 184 -9.45 -5.88 12.11
N ARG A 185 -8.70 -4.76 12.09
CA ARG A 185 -9.13 -3.51 11.45
C ARG A 185 -8.66 -3.44 10.00
N VAL A 186 -9.49 -2.84 9.14
CA VAL A 186 -9.14 -2.62 7.72
C VAL A 186 -9.36 -1.17 7.36
N ASN A 187 -8.33 -0.51 6.85
CA ASN A 187 -8.36 0.88 6.43
C ASN A 187 -7.67 1.08 5.08
N THR A 188 -7.88 2.23 4.50
CA THR A 188 -7.27 2.62 3.23
C THR A 188 -6.64 4.01 3.36
N ILE A 189 -5.46 4.19 2.79
CA ILE A 189 -4.86 5.51 2.58
C ILE A 189 -4.99 5.84 1.10
N ALA A 190 -5.47 7.05 0.78
CA ALA A 190 -5.55 7.57 -0.59
C ALA A 190 -4.56 8.74 -0.74
N PRO A 191 -3.31 8.46 -1.14
CA PRO A 191 -2.32 9.50 -1.36
C PRO A 191 -2.63 10.34 -2.60
N GLY A 192 -2.25 11.61 -2.54
CA GLY A 192 -2.13 12.49 -3.70
C GLY A 192 -0.86 12.23 -4.50
N ILE A 193 -0.16 13.28 -4.90
CA ILE A 193 1.11 13.16 -5.64
C ILE A 193 2.26 13.13 -4.64
N PHE A 194 2.94 11.99 -4.57
CA PHE A 194 4.07 11.74 -3.66
C PHE A 194 5.38 11.56 -4.41
N LEU A 195 6.49 11.97 -3.79
CA LEU A 195 7.85 11.79 -4.31
C LEU A 195 8.27 10.32 -4.17
N THR A 196 7.82 9.49 -5.11
CA THR A 196 8.24 8.09 -5.25
C THR A 196 9.41 7.98 -6.22
N PRO A 197 10.13 6.86 -6.32
CA PRO A 197 11.21 6.67 -7.30
C PRO A 197 10.79 6.98 -8.74
N MET A 198 9.55 6.66 -9.11
CA MET A 198 8.99 7.00 -10.44
C MET A 198 8.92 8.51 -10.63
N MET A 199 8.49 9.27 -9.62
CA MET A 199 8.41 10.73 -9.66
C MET A 199 9.80 11.38 -9.58
N ALA A 200 10.70 10.84 -8.76
CA ALA A 200 12.08 11.32 -8.65
C ALA A 200 12.87 11.16 -9.97
N GLY A 201 12.48 10.22 -10.84
CA GLY A 201 13.05 10.07 -12.19
C GLY A 201 12.55 11.11 -13.21
N MET A 202 11.57 11.94 -12.89
CA MET A 202 11.10 13.02 -13.76
C MET A 202 11.99 14.26 -13.63
N PRO A 203 12.06 15.13 -14.68
CA PRO A 203 12.75 16.41 -14.60
C PRO A 203 12.25 17.26 -13.42
N GLU A 204 13.16 18.02 -12.80
CA GLU A 204 12.85 18.83 -11.59
C GLU A 204 11.76 19.88 -11.85
N ASP A 205 11.72 20.48 -13.04
CA ASP A 205 10.71 21.44 -13.44
C ASP A 205 9.31 20.80 -13.51
N VAL A 206 9.21 19.53 -13.94
CA VAL A 206 7.98 18.75 -13.94
C VAL A 206 7.54 18.46 -12.49
N GLN A 207 8.47 18.03 -11.63
CA GLN A 207 8.18 17.80 -10.22
C GLN A 207 7.70 19.09 -9.53
N ALA A 208 8.38 20.22 -9.78
CA ALA A 208 7.99 21.52 -9.25
C ALA A 208 6.62 22.00 -9.78
N SER A 209 6.33 21.75 -11.06
CA SER A 209 5.03 22.06 -11.65
C SER A 209 3.89 21.26 -11.02
N LEU A 210 4.09 19.96 -10.77
CA LEU A 210 3.12 19.12 -10.09
C LEU A 210 2.94 19.56 -8.63
N GLY A 211 4.04 19.90 -7.95
CA GLY A 211 3.99 20.40 -6.57
C GLY A 211 3.16 21.67 -6.42
N LYS A 212 3.25 22.60 -7.39
CA LYS A 212 2.47 23.86 -7.41
C LYS A 212 0.95 23.65 -7.59
N GLN A 213 0.51 22.48 -8.07
CA GLN A 213 -0.90 22.13 -8.17
C GLN A 213 -1.51 21.72 -6.83
N ILE A 214 -0.67 21.40 -5.83
CA ILE A 214 -1.10 21.03 -4.49
C ILE A 214 -1.37 22.32 -3.69
N PRO A 215 -2.60 22.53 -3.19
CA PRO A 215 -2.94 23.74 -2.48
C PRO A 215 -2.05 24.04 -1.27
N PHE A 216 -1.83 23.05 -0.37
CA PHE A 216 -0.94 23.20 0.77
C PHE A 216 -0.56 21.85 1.38
N PRO A 217 0.73 21.63 1.70
CA PRO A 217 1.88 22.45 1.28
C PRO A 217 2.12 22.36 -0.24
N PRO A 218 2.60 23.41 -0.92
CA PRO A 218 2.75 23.43 -2.38
C PRO A 218 4.00 22.66 -2.84
N ARG A 219 4.03 21.38 -2.58
CA ARG A 219 5.08 20.41 -2.89
C ARG A 219 4.51 19.00 -2.96
N LEU A 220 5.25 18.10 -3.56
CA LEU A 220 4.94 16.67 -3.52
C LEU A 220 4.94 16.16 -2.07
N GLY A 221 4.05 15.23 -1.77
CA GLY A 221 4.05 14.49 -0.51
C GLY A 221 5.37 13.70 -0.37
N ARG A 222 5.87 13.56 0.84
CA ARG A 222 7.06 12.75 1.13
C ARG A 222 6.63 11.35 1.54
N PRO A 223 7.36 10.28 1.15
CA PRO A 223 7.02 8.92 1.54
C PRO A 223 6.87 8.73 3.05
N GLU A 224 7.63 9.48 3.86
CA GLU A 224 7.56 9.45 5.33
C GLU A 224 6.20 9.94 5.84
N GLU A 225 5.55 10.89 5.17
CA GLU A 225 4.21 11.39 5.55
C GLU A 225 3.12 10.31 5.34
N TYR A 226 3.32 9.43 4.35
CA TYR A 226 2.49 8.23 4.19
C TYR A 226 2.75 7.24 5.33
N ALA A 227 4.01 6.98 5.66
CA ALA A 227 4.42 6.06 6.71
C ALA A 227 3.91 6.51 8.09
N ASP A 228 3.94 7.80 8.39
CA ASP A 228 3.38 8.36 9.63
C ASP A 228 1.86 8.20 9.69
N THR A 229 1.16 8.34 8.55
CA THR A 229 -0.29 8.07 8.48
C THR A 229 -0.58 6.58 8.74
N ALA A 230 0.21 5.67 8.18
CA ALA A 230 0.07 4.24 8.44
C ALA A 230 0.33 3.91 9.92
N ALA A 231 1.34 4.53 10.54
CA ALA A 231 1.63 4.39 11.96
C ALA A 231 0.49 4.95 12.84
N PHE A 232 -0.11 6.09 12.46
CA PHE A 232 -1.29 6.65 13.13
C PHE A 232 -2.49 5.69 13.08
N ILE A 233 -2.81 5.14 11.90
CA ILE A 233 -3.90 4.17 11.74
C ILE A 233 -3.64 2.93 12.62
N TYR A 234 -2.42 2.44 12.63
CA TYR A 234 -2.04 1.27 13.43
C TYR A 234 -2.24 1.51 14.92
N GLY A 235 -1.82 2.67 15.42
CA GLY A 235 -1.88 3.03 16.84
C GLY A 235 -3.26 3.48 17.35
N ASN A 236 -4.24 3.75 16.46
CA ASN A 236 -5.54 4.28 16.86
C ASN A 236 -6.65 3.24 16.67
N PRO A 237 -7.13 2.58 17.75
CA PRO A 237 -8.08 1.47 17.64
C PRO A 237 -9.46 1.86 17.10
N VAL A 238 -9.86 3.14 17.18
CA VAL A 238 -11.16 3.60 16.66
C VAL A 238 -11.12 3.83 15.14
N VAL A 239 -9.93 3.97 14.54
CA VAL A 239 -9.80 4.10 13.09
C VAL A 239 -9.98 2.73 12.43
N ASN A 240 -11.19 2.47 11.93
CA ASN A 240 -11.56 1.23 11.24
C ASN A 240 -12.62 1.50 10.17
N GLY A 241 -12.44 0.94 9.00
CA GLY A 241 -13.40 1.08 7.90
C GLY A 241 -13.37 2.46 7.23
N GLU A 242 -12.21 3.16 7.23
CA GLU A 242 -12.07 4.51 6.70
C GLU A 242 -11.03 4.60 5.58
N THR A 243 -11.28 5.51 4.66
CA THR A 243 -10.31 5.91 3.62
C THR A 243 -9.77 7.30 3.91
N ILE A 244 -8.52 7.38 4.37
CA ILE A 244 -7.87 8.64 4.72
C ILE A 244 -7.15 9.21 3.50
N ARG A 245 -7.59 10.37 3.01
CA ARG A 245 -6.89 11.11 1.97
C ARG A 245 -5.73 11.91 2.56
N ILE A 246 -4.54 11.75 1.96
CA ILE A 246 -3.34 12.54 2.31
C ILE A 246 -2.81 13.19 1.02
N ASP A 247 -3.38 14.32 0.65
CA ASP A 247 -3.24 14.86 -0.71
C ASP A 247 -3.01 16.38 -0.78
N GLY A 248 -2.82 17.05 0.38
CA GLY A 248 -2.64 18.49 0.43
C GLY A 248 -3.82 19.27 -0.16
N ALA A 249 -5.02 18.70 -0.13
CA ALA A 249 -6.26 19.22 -0.68
C ALA A 249 -6.30 19.30 -2.22
N ILE A 250 -5.41 18.58 -2.93
CA ILE A 250 -5.46 18.54 -4.40
C ILE A 250 -6.76 17.86 -4.87
N ARG A 251 -7.31 18.39 -5.96
CA ARG A 251 -8.33 17.74 -6.78
C ARG A 251 -7.79 17.71 -8.20
N MET A 252 -7.59 16.48 -8.71
CA MET A 252 -6.89 16.29 -9.98
C MET A 252 -7.68 16.92 -11.12
N GLN A 253 -7.00 17.71 -11.95
CA GLN A 253 -7.59 18.21 -13.20
C GLN A 253 -7.78 17.07 -14.20
N PRO A 254 -8.69 17.19 -15.18
CA PRO A 254 -8.92 16.13 -16.19
C PRO A 254 -7.68 15.74 -17.00
N LYS A 255 -6.69 16.66 -17.09
CA LYS A 255 -5.41 16.48 -17.80
C LYS A 255 -4.27 16.96 -16.93
#